data_bb83fa6156c1e1a15e301655462cb395
#
_entry.id   bb83fa6156c1e1a15e301655462cb395
#
_cell.length_a   1.000
_cell.length_b   1.000
_cell.length_c   1.000
_cell.angle_alpha   90.00
_cell.angle_beta   90.00
_cell.angle_gamma   90.00
#
_symmetry.space_group_name_H-M   'P 1'
#
loop_
_entity.id
_entity.type
_entity.pdbx_description
1 polymer ?
#
loop_
_entity_poly.entity_id
_entity_poly.type
_entity_poly.pdbx_seq_one_letter_code
_entity_poly.pdbx_strand_id
1 'polypeptide(L)'
;MKITIKLLSDLCTCSGETYNSVVDMDVVYDENGIPYIPAKRIKGCIREAALEMKEMGFISEAQYESVFGKEGNTKSKLILSSAYIQDYENIVESLKYFHKNELVSQQNVLEQYTSTRTQTAVDLETGVADENSLRTIRVVNKGLVFEAECELKMNEADRKVVEQAVSLVKHMGVSRTRGLGLVEMKLEDGKKKKAEHVLFKKDQLSDKNKIGYKIHLKSPMICKSAKGNQADTENYIAGSKVLGLLAGALKEKYSTVLDGGELIVSNAYIMNKGQRCLPGKISLQKVKDQRYDSDGKMVILDMQYEPDTGDRQMTPANLDFVDKDGVVADVITEISYHHQRPVDKLIGRATGEEDGSSFYQLASISAGQDFYGYIYANKVQAEALMDAMAGTGNVRMGYGKSSEFGAVDFVFETVEKIQKETVILHDAVITLASDIILYNENGIPTTEIGALKRYLENMTETFDLEITHPFLNFVTIGGFNVSWNRRKPIFNALGKGSTFRLHSESCLLYTS
;
A
#
# COMPACT_ATOMS: atom_id res chain seq x y z
N MET A 1 11.47 7.92 -17.31
CA MET A 1 11.43 9.37 -17.58
C MET A 1 11.06 10.06 -16.29
N LYS A 2 11.39 11.32 -16.12
CA LYS A 2 10.97 12.12 -14.97
C LYS A 2 10.35 13.45 -15.42
N ILE A 3 9.44 13.96 -14.60
CA ILE A 3 8.92 15.33 -14.73
C ILE A 3 9.56 16.16 -13.65
N THR A 4 10.24 17.23 -14.05
CA THR A 4 10.81 18.23 -13.16
C THR A 4 9.85 19.40 -13.06
N ILE A 5 9.54 19.86 -11.84
CA ILE A 5 8.62 20.96 -11.54
C ILE A 5 9.38 21.98 -10.70
N LYS A 6 9.71 23.14 -11.28
CA LYS A 6 10.35 24.25 -10.59
C LYS A 6 9.30 25.27 -10.17
N LEU A 7 9.26 25.63 -8.90
CA LEU A 7 8.35 26.64 -8.38
C LEU A 7 8.90 28.03 -8.65
N LEU A 8 8.20 28.81 -9.48
CA LEU A 8 8.53 30.20 -9.79
C LEU A 8 7.79 31.19 -8.86
N SER A 9 6.67 30.76 -8.26
CA SER A 9 6.00 31.42 -7.13
C SER A 9 5.63 30.40 -6.08
N ASP A 10 5.22 30.86 -4.89
CA ASP A 10 4.80 29.97 -3.81
C ASP A 10 3.61 29.12 -4.23
N LEU A 11 3.56 27.88 -3.74
CA LEU A 11 2.58 26.89 -4.14
C LEU A 11 1.77 26.39 -2.93
N CYS A 12 0.44 26.37 -3.03
CA CYS A 12 -0.42 25.64 -2.11
C CYS A 12 -1.11 24.50 -2.85
N THR A 13 -0.74 23.26 -2.50
CA THR A 13 -1.37 22.04 -3.02
C THR A 13 -2.46 21.54 -2.08
N CYS A 14 -2.98 22.30 -1.21
CA CYS A 14 -4.04 22.03 -0.24
C CYS A 14 -4.23 20.53 0.11
N SER A 15 -3.95 20.12 1.35
CA SER A 15 -4.10 18.72 1.79
C SER A 15 -5.58 18.31 1.90
N GLY A 16 -6.46 19.27 2.11
CA GLY A 16 -7.85 19.05 2.51
C GLY A 16 -8.03 18.98 4.02
N GLU A 17 -6.94 19.12 4.76
CA GLU A 17 -6.91 19.16 6.22
C GLU A 17 -6.67 20.59 6.71
N THR A 18 -7.11 20.87 7.93
CA THR A 18 -6.83 22.09 8.67
C THR A 18 -5.89 21.74 9.82
N TYR A 19 -4.89 22.57 10.08
CA TYR A 19 -3.96 22.35 11.17
C TYR A 19 -4.24 23.29 12.34
N ASN A 20 -4.59 22.73 13.50
CA ASN A 20 -4.71 23.41 14.81
C ASN A 20 -5.52 24.72 14.80
N SER A 21 -6.60 24.81 14.04
CA SER A 21 -7.43 26.04 13.89
C SER A 21 -6.66 27.34 13.52
N VAL A 22 -5.36 27.24 13.26
CA VAL A 22 -4.50 28.39 12.88
C VAL A 22 -4.29 28.48 11.37
N VAL A 23 -4.29 27.33 10.68
CA VAL A 23 -4.11 27.25 9.22
C VAL A 23 -5.37 26.67 8.60
N ASP A 24 -6.09 27.48 7.83
CA ASP A 24 -7.35 27.09 7.17
C ASP A 24 -7.12 26.17 5.97
N MET A 25 -5.98 26.29 5.30
CA MET A 25 -5.57 25.42 4.20
C MET A 25 -4.10 25.07 4.34
N ASP A 26 -3.81 23.79 4.49
CA ASP A 26 -2.46 23.28 4.63
C ASP A 26 -1.96 22.61 3.34
N VAL A 27 -0.63 22.50 3.20
CA VAL A 27 0.04 21.79 2.12
C VAL A 27 0.10 20.29 2.42
N VAL A 28 0.34 19.48 1.41
CA VAL A 28 0.59 18.04 1.59
C VAL A 28 2.07 17.84 1.92
N TYR A 29 2.36 17.06 2.98
CA TYR A 29 3.71 16.70 3.41
C TYR A 29 3.73 15.24 3.92
N ASP A 30 4.92 14.66 3.98
CA ASP A 30 5.15 13.28 4.42
C ASP A 30 5.35 13.17 5.95
N GLU A 31 5.61 11.95 6.42
CA GLU A 31 5.89 11.66 7.83
C GLU A 31 7.15 12.38 8.38
N ASN A 32 8.05 12.83 7.52
CA ASN A 32 9.24 13.59 7.89
C ASN A 32 9.00 15.11 7.90
N GLY A 33 7.82 15.59 7.47
CA GLY A 33 7.50 17.00 7.33
C GLY A 33 7.96 17.61 6.00
N ILE A 34 8.36 16.79 5.02
CA ILE A 34 8.80 17.27 3.70
C ILE A 34 7.58 17.42 2.79
N PRO A 35 7.31 18.63 2.25
CA PRO A 35 6.19 18.85 1.35
C PRO A 35 6.40 18.13 0.01
N TYR A 36 5.32 17.60 -0.56
CA TYR A 36 5.32 16.97 -1.87
C TYR A 36 4.10 17.36 -2.71
N ILE A 37 4.17 17.13 -4.02
CA ILE A 37 3.06 17.41 -4.94
C ILE A 37 2.41 16.06 -5.34
N PRO A 38 1.15 15.80 -4.94
CA PRO A 38 0.47 14.55 -5.25
C PRO A 38 0.35 14.28 -6.76
N ALA A 39 0.61 13.05 -7.18
CA ALA A 39 0.58 12.61 -8.58
C ALA A 39 -0.73 12.96 -9.31
N LYS A 40 -1.87 12.81 -8.62
CA LYS A 40 -3.19 13.16 -9.21
C LYS A 40 -3.31 14.62 -9.58
N ARG A 41 -2.69 15.54 -8.80
CA ARG A 41 -2.71 16.97 -9.09
C ARG A 41 -1.86 17.29 -10.30
N ILE A 42 -0.66 16.70 -10.38
CA ILE A 42 0.22 16.82 -11.54
C ILE A 42 -0.51 16.31 -12.79
N LYS A 43 -1.06 15.09 -12.70
CA LYS A 43 -1.81 14.48 -13.81
C LYS A 43 -3.03 15.31 -14.21
N GLY A 44 -3.74 15.89 -13.23
CA GLY A 44 -4.88 16.77 -13.48
C GLY A 44 -4.49 18.01 -14.29
N CYS A 45 -3.40 18.69 -13.93
CA CYS A 45 -2.89 19.85 -14.66
C CYS A 45 -2.45 19.49 -16.10
N ILE A 46 -1.74 18.38 -16.26
CA ILE A 46 -1.31 17.90 -17.61
C ILE A 46 -2.53 17.53 -18.45
N ARG A 47 -3.53 16.86 -17.86
CA ARG A 47 -4.78 16.52 -18.54
C ARG A 47 -5.56 17.76 -18.95
N GLU A 48 -5.60 18.79 -18.10
CA GLU A 48 -6.25 20.07 -18.40
C GLU A 48 -5.59 20.74 -19.59
N ALA A 49 -4.25 20.85 -19.60
CA ALA A 49 -3.47 21.40 -20.73
C ALA A 49 -3.69 20.58 -22.03
N ALA A 50 -3.71 19.27 -21.95
CA ALA A 50 -3.98 18.42 -23.11
C ALA A 50 -5.43 18.56 -23.63
N LEU A 51 -6.40 18.83 -22.75
CA LEU A 51 -7.77 19.11 -23.13
C LEU A 51 -7.86 20.44 -23.92
N GLU A 52 -7.17 21.46 -23.46
CA GLU A 52 -7.07 22.75 -24.20
C GLU A 52 -6.43 22.54 -25.58
N MET A 53 -5.35 21.75 -25.68
CA MET A 53 -4.76 21.37 -26.96
C MET A 53 -5.76 20.68 -27.90
N LYS A 54 -6.61 19.79 -27.35
CA LYS A 54 -7.66 19.12 -28.11
C LYS A 54 -8.72 20.11 -28.59
N GLU A 55 -9.19 20.98 -27.73
CA GLU A 55 -10.21 22.00 -28.06
C GLU A 55 -9.69 22.99 -29.10
N MET A 56 -8.40 23.29 -29.11
CA MET A 56 -7.74 24.13 -30.11
C MET A 56 -7.38 23.37 -31.39
N GLY A 57 -7.62 22.07 -31.48
CA GLY A 57 -7.35 21.25 -32.66
C GLY A 57 -5.91 20.83 -32.86
N PHE A 58 -5.02 21.02 -31.87
CA PHE A 58 -3.62 20.58 -31.95
C PHE A 58 -3.46 19.07 -31.83
N ILE A 59 -4.38 18.39 -31.12
CA ILE A 59 -4.42 16.94 -30.97
C ILE A 59 -5.85 16.43 -31.22
N SER A 60 -5.97 15.21 -31.75
CA SER A 60 -7.25 14.55 -31.95
C SER A 60 -7.82 13.95 -30.66
N GLU A 61 -9.14 13.70 -30.63
CA GLU A 61 -9.82 12.96 -29.54
C GLU A 61 -9.13 11.60 -29.30
N ALA A 62 -8.81 10.86 -30.36
CA ALA A 62 -8.16 9.56 -30.28
C ALA A 62 -6.77 9.65 -29.62
N GLN A 63 -5.99 10.67 -29.89
CA GLN A 63 -4.70 10.91 -29.24
C GLN A 63 -4.87 11.23 -27.75
N TYR A 64 -5.85 12.09 -27.41
CA TYR A 64 -6.17 12.43 -26.03
C TYR A 64 -6.62 11.18 -25.25
N GLU A 65 -7.57 10.40 -25.76
CA GLU A 65 -8.06 9.17 -25.15
C GLU A 65 -6.95 8.09 -25.04
N SER A 66 -6.06 8.02 -26.02
CA SER A 66 -4.90 7.10 -25.99
C SER A 66 -4.00 7.36 -24.77
N VAL A 67 -3.76 8.61 -24.41
CA VAL A 67 -2.88 9.02 -23.31
C VAL A 67 -3.60 8.95 -21.96
N PHE A 68 -4.76 9.58 -21.85
CA PHE A 68 -5.45 9.79 -20.58
C PHE A 68 -6.53 8.75 -20.27
N GLY A 69 -6.89 7.92 -21.24
CA GLY A 69 -7.95 6.93 -21.12
C GLY A 69 -9.35 7.57 -21.24
N LYS A 70 -10.34 6.69 -21.30
CA LYS A 70 -11.77 7.04 -21.31
C LYS A 70 -12.45 6.40 -20.11
N GLU A 71 -13.34 7.15 -19.48
CA GLU A 71 -14.06 6.66 -18.31
C GLU A 71 -14.84 5.38 -18.64
N GLY A 72 -14.64 4.35 -17.82
CA GLY A 72 -15.28 3.04 -17.99
C GLY A 72 -14.66 2.11 -19.04
N ASN A 73 -13.84 2.59 -19.97
CA ASN A 73 -13.42 1.81 -21.15
C ASN A 73 -11.90 1.55 -21.22
N THR A 74 -11.07 2.56 -21.12
CA THR A 74 -9.63 2.44 -21.31
C THR A 74 -8.85 3.09 -20.17
N LYS A 75 -7.81 2.36 -19.68
CA LYS A 75 -6.92 2.90 -18.64
C LYS A 75 -5.95 3.91 -19.23
N SER A 76 -5.67 4.97 -18.49
CA SER A 76 -4.61 5.92 -18.84
C SER A 76 -3.26 5.21 -18.97
N LYS A 77 -2.52 5.52 -20.02
CA LYS A 77 -1.15 5.05 -20.23
C LYS A 77 -0.12 5.92 -19.49
N LEU A 78 -0.50 7.15 -19.12
CA LEU A 78 0.33 8.04 -18.32
C LEU A 78 0.21 7.66 -16.85
N ILE A 79 1.30 7.17 -16.27
CA ILE A 79 1.42 6.82 -14.86
C ILE A 79 2.49 7.72 -14.26
N LEU A 80 2.13 8.42 -13.17
CA LEU A 80 3.01 9.34 -12.46
C LEU A 80 3.15 8.93 -11.01
N SER A 81 4.35 9.14 -10.43
CA SER A 81 4.52 9.21 -8.98
C SER A 81 4.13 10.59 -8.46
N SER A 82 3.96 10.72 -7.15
CA SER A 82 4.01 12.04 -6.51
C SER A 82 5.39 12.65 -6.76
N ALA A 83 5.45 13.99 -6.80
CA ALA A 83 6.71 14.70 -6.98
C ALA A 83 7.28 15.10 -5.61
N TYR A 84 8.49 14.63 -5.34
CA TYR A 84 9.24 14.95 -4.14
C TYR A 84 10.32 16.00 -4.44
N ILE A 85 10.79 16.69 -3.41
CA ILE A 85 11.88 17.66 -3.54
C ILE A 85 13.12 16.97 -4.11
N GLN A 86 13.87 17.66 -4.94
CA GLN A 86 15.13 17.16 -5.48
C GLN A 86 16.04 16.68 -4.34
N ASP A 87 16.72 15.55 -4.53
CA ASP A 87 17.55 14.86 -3.52
C ASP A 87 16.78 14.35 -2.28
N TYR A 88 15.49 14.08 -2.42
CA TYR A 88 14.62 13.61 -1.35
C TYR A 88 15.18 12.42 -0.56
N GLU A 89 15.72 11.38 -1.24
CA GLU A 89 16.27 10.18 -0.59
C GLU A 89 17.42 10.55 0.40
N ASN A 90 18.32 11.46 -0.01
CA ASN A 90 19.44 11.93 0.82
C ASN A 90 18.95 12.77 2.01
N ILE A 91 17.92 13.59 1.79
CA ILE A 91 17.31 14.40 2.86
C ILE A 91 16.69 13.49 3.91
N VAL A 92 15.89 12.49 3.50
CA VAL A 92 15.25 11.52 4.41
C VAL A 92 16.30 10.72 5.18
N GLU A 93 17.36 10.26 4.53
CA GLU A 93 18.45 9.54 5.19
C GLU A 93 19.12 10.39 6.27
N SER A 94 19.38 11.64 5.97
CA SER A 94 19.91 12.60 6.95
C SER A 94 18.95 12.83 8.11
N LEU A 95 17.65 13.00 7.84
CA LEU A 95 16.63 13.21 8.87
C LEU A 95 16.45 12.02 9.82
N LYS A 96 16.68 10.77 9.36
CA LYS A 96 16.60 9.57 10.24
C LYS A 96 17.49 9.68 11.46
N TYR A 97 18.68 10.24 11.31
CA TYR A 97 19.61 10.48 12.45
C TYR A 97 19.05 11.50 13.43
N PHE A 98 18.50 12.61 12.92
CA PHE A 98 17.98 13.69 13.77
C PHE A 98 16.68 13.30 14.47
N HIS A 99 15.77 12.58 13.79
CA HIS A 99 14.54 12.08 14.40
C HIS A 99 14.81 11.03 15.48
N LYS A 100 15.76 10.10 15.24
CA LYS A 100 16.15 9.09 16.23
C LYS A 100 16.66 9.70 17.55
N ASN A 101 17.27 10.87 17.48
CA ASN A 101 17.81 11.59 18.64
C ASN A 101 16.88 12.72 19.14
N GLU A 102 15.63 12.78 18.65
CA GLU A 102 14.63 13.80 19.01
C GLU A 102 15.12 15.25 18.84
N LEU A 103 16.08 15.47 17.94
CA LEU A 103 16.69 16.79 17.73
C LEU A 103 15.82 17.68 16.82
N VAL A 104 15.00 17.09 15.96
CA VAL A 104 14.16 17.80 14.99
C VAL A 104 12.78 17.17 14.94
N SER A 105 11.73 17.98 15.06
CA SER A 105 10.35 17.55 14.88
C SER A 105 9.91 17.66 13.42
N GLN A 106 8.86 16.92 13.05
CA GLN A 106 8.21 17.04 11.75
C GLN A 106 7.85 18.50 11.41
N GLN A 107 7.33 19.25 12.39
CA GLN A 107 6.97 20.66 12.23
C GLN A 107 8.17 21.53 11.89
N ASN A 108 9.32 21.30 12.56
CA ASN A 108 10.53 22.07 12.27
C ASN A 108 11.03 21.85 10.83
N VAL A 109 10.91 20.60 10.32
CA VAL A 109 11.25 20.31 8.92
C VAL A 109 10.30 21.01 7.96
N LEU A 110 8.98 20.93 8.23
CA LEU A 110 7.97 21.56 7.39
C LEU A 110 8.16 23.07 7.27
N GLU A 111 8.51 23.74 8.36
CA GLU A 111 8.76 25.20 8.40
C GLU A 111 9.97 25.64 7.56
N GLN A 112 10.94 24.75 7.29
CA GLN A 112 12.06 25.08 6.40
C GLN A 112 11.64 25.24 4.93
N TYR A 113 10.59 24.51 4.51
CA TYR A 113 10.13 24.48 3.14
C TYR A 113 8.88 25.30 2.89
N THR A 114 8.24 25.78 3.95
CA THR A 114 6.92 26.43 3.87
C THR A 114 6.90 27.77 4.59
N SER A 115 5.92 28.58 4.25
CA SER A 115 5.57 29.80 4.95
C SER A 115 4.05 29.95 5.06
N THR A 116 3.58 30.74 6.01
CA THR A 116 2.15 31.06 6.15
C THR A 116 1.85 32.40 5.52
N ARG A 117 0.69 32.47 4.83
CA ARG A 117 0.16 33.71 4.25
C ARG A 117 -1.25 33.93 4.77
N THR A 118 -1.48 35.11 5.32
CA THR A 118 -2.79 35.56 5.74
C THR A 118 -3.44 36.38 4.63
N GLN A 119 -4.68 36.13 4.33
CA GLN A 119 -5.48 36.78 3.29
C GLN A 119 -6.82 37.17 3.85
N THR A 120 -7.37 38.28 3.37
CA THR A 120 -8.71 38.78 3.68
C THR A 120 -9.44 39.09 2.38
N ALA A 121 -10.76 39.01 2.38
CA ALA A 121 -11.61 39.57 1.34
C ALA A 121 -11.76 41.08 1.62
N VAL A 122 -11.77 41.88 0.56
CA VAL A 122 -12.01 43.32 0.64
C VAL A 122 -13.30 43.63 -0.10
N ASP A 123 -14.21 44.29 0.57
CA ASP A 123 -15.40 44.85 -0.03
C ASP A 123 -15.00 45.90 -1.08
N LEU A 124 -15.41 45.71 -2.31
CA LEU A 124 -15.01 46.56 -3.44
C LEU A 124 -15.64 47.98 -3.39
N GLU A 125 -16.75 48.16 -2.69
CA GLU A 125 -17.43 49.43 -2.57
C GLU A 125 -16.83 50.31 -1.45
N THR A 126 -16.54 49.66 -0.30
CA THR A 126 -16.05 50.35 0.86
C THR A 126 -14.52 50.36 0.99
N GLY A 127 -13.85 49.44 0.30
CA GLY A 127 -12.40 49.25 0.42
C GLY A 127 -11.94 48.67 1.76
N VAL A 128 -12.88 48.24 2.61
CA VAL A 128 -12.60 47.67 3.94
C VAL A 128 -12.61 46.16 3.88
N ALA A 129 -11.87 45.51 4.78
CA ALA A 129 -11.88 44.06 4.89
C ALA A 129 -13.23 43.55 5.38
N ASP A 130 -13.78 42.53 4.70
CA ASP A 130 -15.02 41.84 5.12
C ASP A 130 -14.81 41.20 6.49
N GLU A 131 -15.82 41.29 7.36
CA GLU A 131 -15.82 40.64 8.66
C GLU A 131 -15.73 39.11 8.46
N ASN A 132 -14.96 38.42 9.31
CA ASN A 132 -14.75 36.95 9.29
C ASN A 132 -14.13 36.40 7.99
N SER A 133 -13.52 37.25 7.14
CA SER A 133 -12.89 36.85 5.89
C SER A 133 -11.41 36.48 6.02
N LEU A 134 -10.83 36.68 7.21
CA LEU A 134 -9.41 36.36 7.47
C LEU A 134 -9.16 34.86 7.30
N ARG A 135 -8.20 34.53 6.42
CA ARG A 135 -7.80 33.13 6.16
C ARG A 135 -6.30 33.03 6.16
N THR A 136 -5.79 32.04 6.87
CA THR A 136 -4.36 31.72 6.88
C THR A 136 -4.13 30.45 6.06
N ILE A 137 -3.26 30.55 5.06
CA ILE A 137 -2.88 29.41 4.23
C ILE A 137 -1.38 29.15 4.38
N ARG A 138 -0.99 27.87 4.42
CA ARG A 138 0.41 27.49 4.28
C ARG A 138 0.76 27.29 2.81
N VAL A 139 1.93 27.73 2.43
CA VAL A 139 2.43 27.63 1.04
C VAL A 139 3.83 27.04 1.05
N VAL A 140 4.15 26.24 0.04
CA VAL A 140 5.50 25.77 -0.25
C VAL A 140 6.27 26.93 -0.89
N ASN A 141 7.47 27.20 -0.42
CA ASN A 141 8.27 28.35 -0.82
C ASN A 141 8.72 28.25 -2.29
N LYS A 142 8.73 29.36 -2.99
CA LYS A 142 9.26 29.48 -4.35
C LYS A 142 10.73 29.07 -4.41
N GLY A 143 11.19 28.66 -5.59
CA GLY A 143 12.59 28.28 -5.87
C GLY A 143 12.88 26.79 -5.68
N LEU A 144 12.01 26.05 -4.99
CA LEU A 144 12.15 24.62 -4.84
C LEU A 144 11.89 23.88 -6.17
N VAL A 145 12.59 22.75 -6.34
CA VAL A 145 12.46 21.87 -7.50
C VAL A 145 11.93 20.52 -7.02
N PHE A 146 10.88 20.04 -7.67
CA PHE A 146 10.26 18.75 -7.40
C PHE A 146 10.45 17.82 -8.59
N GLU A 147 10.63 16.53 -8.33
CA GLU A 147 10.81 15.49 -9.34
C GLU A 147 9.76 14.38 -9.16
N ALA A 148 9.06 14.05 -10.25
CA ALA A 148 8.12 12.93 -10.30
C ALA A 148 8.62 11.90 -11.30
N GLU A 149 8.55 10.60 -10.95
CA GLU A 149 8.76 9.53 -11.91
C GLU A 149 7.58 9.46 -12.89
N CYS A 150 7.90 9.31 -14.17
CA CYS A 150 6.92 9.21 -15.24
C CYS A 150 7.11 7.89 -16.01
N GLU A 151 6.11 7.02 -15.96
CA GLU A 151 6.02 5.84 -16.80
C GLU A 151 5.14 6.11 -18.01
N LEU A 152 5.73 6.00 -19.19
CA LEU A 152 5.03 6.10 -20.45
C LEU A 152 5.10 4.75 -21.15
N LYS A 153 4.01 3.96 -21.11
CA LYS A 153 3.81 2.77 -21.95
C LYS A 153 3.21 3.19 -23.29
N MET A 154 3.90 4.08 -24.02
CA MET A 154 3.37 4.81 -25.15
C MET A 154 4.28 4.71 -26.37
N ASN A 155 3.68 4.96 -27.54
CA ASN A 155 4.43 5.21 -28.76
C ASN A 155 4.98 6.64 -28.77
N GLU A 156 5.82 6.97 -29.77
CA GLU A 156 6.45 8.29 -29.89
C GLU A 156 5.44 9.42 -30.11
N ALA A 157 4.30 9.15 -30.73
CA ALA A 157 3.25 10.14 -30.95
C ALA A 157 2.56 10.53 -29.62
N ASP A 158 2.20 9.52 -28.79
CA ASP A 158 1.62 9.77 -27.47
C ASP A 158 2.62 10.51 -26.56
N ARG A 159 3.93 10.20 -26.66
CA ARG A 159 4.99 10.87 -25.91
C ARG A 159 5.05 12.37 -26.24
N LYS A 160 4.99 12.73 -27.52
CA LYS A 160 4.97 14.15 -27.93
C LYS A 160 3.76 14.90 -27.36
N VAL A 161 2.60 14.27 -27.32
CA VAL A 161 1.40 14.88 -26.70
C VAL A 161 1.65 15.18 -25.23
N VAL A 162 2.24 14.24 -24.49
CA VAL A 162 2.55 14.47 -23.04
C VAL A 162 3.61 15.55 -22.87
N GLU A 163 4.66 15.56 -23.68
CA GLU A 163 5.75 16.56 -23.62
C GLU A 163 5.20 17.97 -23.87
N GLN A 164 4.36 18.15 -24.89
CA GLN A 164 3.71 19.41 -25.19
C GLN A 164 2.78 19.84 -24.06
N ALA A 165 1.91 18.92 -23.57
CA ALA A 165 0.99 19.22 -22.46
C ALA A 165 1.75 19.60 -21.19
N VAL A 166 2.84 18.92 -20.84
CA VAL A 166 3.71 19.27 -19.69
C VAL A 166 4.27 20.68 -19.84
N SER A 167 4.75 21.06 -21.01
CA SER A 167 5.31 22.39 -21.26
C SER A 167 4.29 23.53 -21.19
N LEU A 168 3.01 23.23 -21.43
CA LEU A 168 1.91 24.18 -21.37
C LEU A 168 1.39 24.43 -19.95
N VAL A 169 1.65 23.54 -18.98
CA VAL A 169 1.27 23.77 -17.59
C VAL A 169 2.08 24.91 -17.01
N LYS A 170 1.45 26.07 -16.79
CA LYS A 170 2.08 27.26 -16.18
C LYS A 170 1.69 27.46 -14.73
N HIS A 171 0.53 26.99 -14.31
CA HIS A 171 0.02 27.17 -12.96
C HIS A 171 -0.56 25.88 -12.39
N MET A 172 -0.33 25.65 -11.10
CA MET A 172 -0.93 24.54 -10.35
C MET A 172 -1.31 24.94 -8.93
N GLY A 173 -2.11 24.12 -8.26
CA GLY A 173 -2.56 24.39 -6.90
C GLY A 173 -3.74 25.36 -6.82
N VAL A 174 -3.93 25.98 -5.66
CA VAL A 174 -5.00 26.94 -5.38
C VAL A 174 -4.56 28.37 -5.68
N SER A 175 -5.52 29.29 -5.82
CA SER A 175 -5.28 30.74 -6.02
C SER A 175 -4.36 31.07 -7.19
N ARG A 176 -4.44 30.31 -8.29
CA ARG A 176 -3.61 30.46 -9.51
C ARG A 176 -3.70 31.86 -10.13
N THR A 177 -4.84 32.54 -10.00
CA THR A 177 -5.07 33.90 -10.48
C THR A 177 -4.64 34.99 -9.48
N ARG A 178 -4.19 34.60 -8.28
CA ARG A 178 -3.79 35.50 -7.20
C ARG A 178 -2.29 35.43 -6.85
N GLY A 179 -1.45 35.09 -7.85
CA GLY A 179 0.01 35.10 -7.75
C GLY A 179 0.61 33.83 -7.12
N LEU A 180 -0.18 32.75 -6.89
CA LEU A 180 0.32 31.47 -6.44
C LEU A 180 0.43 30.47 -7.57
N GLY A 181 1.32 29.50 -7.38
CA GLY A 181 1.39 28.29 -8.19
C GLY A 181 1.97 28.45 -9.59
N LEU A 182 2.69 29.53 -9.88
CA LEU A 182 3.44 29.66 -11.14
C LEU A 182 4.59 28.66 -11.14
N VAL A 183 4.64 27.80 -12.17
CA VAL A 183 5.62 26.70 -12.29
C VAL A 183 6.23 26.64 -13.68
N GLU A 184 7.42 26.08 -13.73
CA GLU A 184 8.04 25.59 -14.97
C GLU A 184 8.12 24.06 -14.89
N MET A 185 7.50 23.38 -15.87
CA MET A 185 7.50 21.91 -15.93
C MET A 185 8.24 21.42 -17.17
N LYS A 186 9.05 20.38 -17.01
CA LYS A 186 9.81 19.72 -18.08
C LYS A 186 9.71 18.20 -17.96
N LEU A 187 9.56 17.53 -19.11
CA LEU A 187 9.69 16.08 -19.22
C LEU A 187 11.13 15.77 -19.66
N GLU A 188 11.84 14.97 -18.84
CA GLU A 188 13.24 14.63 -19.08
C GLU A 188 13.41 13.12 -19.16
N ASP A 189 14.39 12.65 -19.96
CA ASP A 189 14.77 11.27 -19.99
C ASP A 189 15.49 10.91 -18.68
N GLY A 190 14.82 10.18 -17.81
CA GLY A 190 15.42 9.66 -16.59
C GLY A 190 16.34 8.48 -16.87
N LYS A 191 17.41 8.34 -16.09
CA LYS A 191 18.21 7.10 -16.10
C LYS A 191 17.30 5.96 -15.66
N LYS A 192 17.10 4.95 -16.53
CA LYS A 192 16.43 3.70 -16.12
C LYS A 192 17.31 3.02 -15.08
N LYS A 193 16.95 3.12 -13.81
CA LYS A 193 17.47 2.17 -12.81
C LYS A 193 16.96 0.80 -13.27
N LYS A 194 17.85 -0.13 -13.62
CA LYS A 194 17.47 -1.53 -13.82
C LYS A 194 17.03 -2.03 -12.46
N ALA A 195 15.76 -2.38 -12.33
CA ALA A 195 15.30 -3.05 -11.13
C ALA A 195 15.87 -4.47 -11.13
N GLU A 196 16.68 -4.78 -10.14
CA GLU A 196 17.09 -6.16 -9.88
C GLU A 196 15.97 -6.84 -9.10
N HIS A 197 15.22 -7.70 -9.79
CA HIS A 197 14.13 -8.46 -9.17
C HIS A 197 14.57 -9.81 -8.61
N VAL A 198 15.85 -10.17 -8.80
CA VAL A 198 16.38 -11.50 -8.44
C VAL A 198 17.78 -11.36 -7.88
N LEU A 199 17.98 -11.81 -6.65
CA LEU A 199 19.27 -11.81 -5.95
C LEU A 199 19.96 -13.18 -5.93
N PHE A 200 19.29 -14.26 -6.40
CA PHE A 200 19.88 -15.59 -6.43
C PHE A 200 19.90 -16.18 -7.85
N LYS A 201 20.69 -17.24 -8.07
CA LYS A 201 20.90 -17.87 -9.36
C LYS A 201 20.00 -19.09 -9.56
N LYS A 202 19.69 -19.42 -10.83
CA LYS A 202 18.85 -20.58 -11.19
C LYS A 202 19.45 -21.94 -10.80
N ASP A 203 20.76 -22.05 -10.70
CA ASP A 203 21.47 -23.25 -10.25
C ASP A 203 21.21 -23.62 -8.77
N GLN A 204 20.70 -22.67 -7.98
CA GLN A 204 20.30 -22.89 -6.59
C GLN A 204 18.94 -23.57 -6.46
N LEU A 205 18.14 -23.64 -7.55
CA LEU A 205 16.79 -24.22 -7.56
C LEU A 205 16.82 -25.75 -7.51
N SER A 206 15.86 -26.31 -6.78
CA SER A 206 15.59 -27.75 -6.65
C SER A 206 14.16 -28.06 -7.11
N ASP A 207 13.74 -29.34 -7.03
CA ASP A 207 12.39 -29.75 -7.42
C ASP A 207 11.29 -29.12 -6.56
N LYS A 208 11.57 -28.84 -5.28
CA LYS A 208 10.68 -28.07 -4.40
C LYS A 208 11.46 -26.95 -3.73
N ASN A 209 10.97 -25.74 -3.91
CA ASN A 209 11.63 -24.53 -3.44
C ASN A 209 10.68 -23.70 -2.57
N LYS A 210 11.24 -23.14 -1.51
CA LYS A 210 10.67 -22.05 -0.73
C LYS A 210 11.46 -20.80 -1.06
N ILE A 211 10.86 -19.88 -1.79
CA ILE A 211 11.50 -18.66 -2.29
C ILE A 211 11.02 -17.50 -1.44
N GLY A 212 11.93 -16.85 -0.74
CA GLY A 212 11.64 -15.61 -0.03
C GLY A 212 11.55 -14.44 -0.98
N TYR A 213 10.49 -13.62 -0.84
CA TYR A 213 10.36 -12.38 -1.59
C TYR A 213 10.16 -11.21 -0.65
N LYS A 214 10.79 -10.09 -1.01
CA LYS A 214 10.69 -8.81 -0.32
C LYS A 214 9.95 -7.80 -1.19
N ILE A 215 9.12 -6.99 -0.54
CA ILE A 215 8.40 -5.87 -1.15
C ILE A 215 8.73 -4.62 -0.36
N HIS A 216 9.38 -3.65 -1.00
CA HIS A 216 9.56 -2.31 -0.46
C HIS A 216 8.55 -1.35 -1.08
N LEU A 217 7.78 -0.63 -0.28
CA LEU A 217 6.77 0.31 -0.74
C LEU A 217 7.41 1.65 -1.12
N LYS A 218 7.50 1.95 -2.41
CA LYS A 218 7.99 3.25 -2.92
C LYS A 218 6.90 4.32 -2.89
N SER A 219 5.64 3.92 -2.93
CA SER A 219 4.49 4.80 -2.79
C SER A 219 3.43 4.14 -1.91
N PRO A 220 2.49 4.91 -1.35
CA PRO A 220 1.41 4.34 -0.57
C PRO A 220 0.67 3.23 -1.32
N MET A 221 0.25 2.19 -0.61
CA MET A 221 -0.39 1.02 -1.21
C MET A 221 -1.76 0.74 -0.60
N ILE A 222 -2.79 0.61 -1.45
CA ILE A 222 -4.14 0.27 -1.01
C ILE A 222 -4.36 -1.24 -1.13
N CYS A 223 -4.52 -1.89 0.01
CA CYS A 223 -4.87 -3.30 0.13
C CYS A 223 -6.33 -3.44 0.54
N LYS A 224 -7.27 -3.28 -0.41
CA LYS A 224 -8.71 -3.36 -0.09
C LYS A 224 -9.09 -4.69 0.56
N SER A 225 -9.85 -4.60 1.65
CA SER A 225 -10.48 -5.72 2.34
C SER A 225 -11.75 -6.21 1.62
N ALA A 226 -12.27 -7.35 2.06
CA ALA A 226 -13.55 -7.88 1.60
C ALA A 226 -14.76 -7.02 1.99
N LYS A 227 -14.64 -6.25 3.07
CA LYS A 227 -15.73 -5.43 3.63
C LYS A 227 -16.14 -4.27 2.73
N GLY A 228 -15.34 -3.93 1.71
CA GLY A 228 -15.70 -2.98 0.66
C GLY A 228 -15.79 -1.53 1.10
N ASN A 229 -15.42 -1.18 2.33
CA ASN A 229 -15.35 0.20 2.77
C ASN A 229 -14.19 0.90 2.02
N GLN A 230 -14.45 2.09 1.46
CA GLN A 230 -13.43 2.85 0.73
C GLN A 230 -12.34 3.41 1.65
N ALA A 231 -12.68 3.67 2.91
CA ALA A 231 -11.78 4.22 3.91
C ALA A 231 -10.97 3.14 4.66
N ASP A 232 -10.92 1.89 4.18
CA ASP A 232 -10.25 0.79 4.86
C ASP A 232 -9.17 0.14 3.98
N THR A 233 -8.07 -0.26 4.61
CA THR A 233 -6.98 -1.03 4.00
C THR A 233 -6.54 -2.14 4.94
N GLU A 234 -6.22 -3.31 4.38
CA GLU A 234 -5.54 -4.36 5.14
C GLU A 234 -4.15 -3.86 5.55
N ASN A 235 -3.69 -4.28 6.74
CA ASN A 235 -2.36 -3.97 7.26
C ASN A 235 -1.28 -4.98 6.82
N TYR A 236 -1.54 -5.74 5.75
CA TYR A 236 -0.62 -6.70 5.14
C TYR A 236 -0.87 -6.82 3.63
N ILE A 237 0.06 -7.43 2.93
CA ILE A 237 -0.07 -7.67 1.49
C ILE A 237 -0.49 -9.13 1.27
N ALA A 238 -1.74 -9.33 0.87
CA ALA A 238 -2.26 -10.67 0.64
C ALA A 238 -1.53 -11.38 -0.50
N GLY A 239 -1.24 -12.68 -0.33
CA GLY A 239 -0.58 -13.51 -1.35
C GLY A 239 -1.28 -13.50 -2.70
N SER A 240 -2.62 -13.35 -2.71
CA SER A 240 -3.39 -13.20 -3.95
C SER A 240 -3.06 -11.92 -4.74
N LYS A 241 -2.61 -10.84 -4.09
CA LYS A 241 -2.15 -9.61 -4.77
C LYS A 241 -0.78 -9.82 -5.38
N VAL A 242 0.10 -10.54 -4.67
CA VAL A 242 1.42 -10.93 -5.18
C VAL A 242 1.27 -11.90 -6.36
N LEU A 243 0.41 -12.90 -6.24
CA LEU A 243 0.08 -13.81 -7.33
C LEU A 243 -0.43 -13.05 -8.56
N GLY A 244 -1.29 -12.06 -8.35
CA GLY A 244 -1.78 -11.19 -9.45
C GLY A 244 -0.68 -10.36 -10.12
N LEU A 245 0.36 -9.95 -9.39
CA LEU A 245 1.55 -9.31 -9.93
C LEU A 245 2.34 -10.27 -10.80
N LEU A 246 2.64 -11.46 -10.27
CA LEU A 246 3.41 -12.51 -10.95
C LEU A 246 2.69 -13.01 -12.21
N ALA A 247 1.38 -13.22 -12.14
CA ALA A 247 0.55 -13.58 -13.30
C ALA A 247 0.61 -12.49 -14.40
N GLY A 248 0.59 -11.22 -14.01
CA GLY A 248 0.74 -10.11 -14.93
C GLY A 248 2.12 -10.06 -15.62
N ALA A 249 3.19 -10.48 -14.92
CA ALA A 249 4.53 -10.58 -15.48
C ALA A 249 4.67 -11.79 -16.42
N LEU A 250 4.07 -12.92 -16.08
CA LEU A 250 4.07 -14.14 -16.91
C LEU A 250 3.29 -13.98 -18.23
N LYS A 251 2.31 -13.06 -18.29
CA LYS A 251 1.47 -12.82 -19.47
C LYS A 251 0.78 -14.10 -19.97
N GLU A 252 1.01 -14.47 -21.21
CA GLU A 252 0.40 -15.65 -21.85
C GLU A 252 0.87 -16.99 -21.24
N LYS A 253 2.02 -16.99 -20.57
CA LYS A 253 2.56 -18.19 -19.90
C LYS A 253 1.94 -18.45 -18.53
N TYR A 254 1.04 -17.56 -18.05
CA TYR A 254 0.54 -17.67 -16.69
C TYR A 254 -0.23 -18.96 -16.46
N SER A 255 -1.06 -19.42 -17.42
CA SER A 255 -1.85 -20.63 -17.28
C SER A 255 -0.96 -21.87 -17.15
N THR A 256 0.02 -22.04 -18.01
CA THR A 256 0.93 -23.19 -17.98
C THR A 256 1.79 -23.27 -16.73
N VAL A 257 2.09 -22.13 -16.11
CA VAL A 257 2.88 -22.05 -14.87
C VAL A 257 1.99 -22.28 -13.63
N LEU A 258 0.74 -21.79 -13.65
CA LEU A 258 -0.16 -21.83 -12.50
C LEU A 258 -1.07 -23.06 -12.46
N ASP A 259 -1.37 -23.69 -13.61
CA ASP A 259 -2.29 -24.82 -13.70
C ASP A 259 -1.75 -26.12 -13.05
N GLY A 260 -0.47 -26.17 -12.70
CA GLY A 260 0.15 -27.30 -12.01
C GLY A 260 -0.22 -27.47 -10.54
N GLY A 261 -1.06 -26.58 -9.97
CA GLY A 261 -1.62 -26.70 -8.61
C GLY A 261 -0.64 -26.59 -7.44
N GLU A 262 0.65 -26.59 -7.70
CA GLU A 262 1.71 -26.61 -6.66
C GLU A 262 2.23 -25.24 -6.25
N LEU A 263 1.84 -24.16 -6.96
CA LEU A 263 2.30 -22.82 -6.67
C LEU A 263 1.51 -22.20 -5.52
N ILE A 264 2.17 -21.98 -4.39
CA ILE A 264 1.57 -21.32 -3.22
C ILE A 264 2.31 -20.00 -2.96
N VAL A 265 1.55 -18.92 -2.85
CA VAL A 265 2.09 -17.60 -2.51
C VAL A 265 1.54 -17.18 -1.15
N SER A 266 2.41 -17.07 -0.14
CA SER A 266 2.01 -16.65 1.20
C SER A 266 1.68 -15.17 1.24
N ASN A 267 1.00 -14.74 2.31
CA ASN A 267 0.91 -13.31 2.63
C ASN A 267 2.29 -12.73 2.93
N ALA A 268 2.54 -11.47 2.52
CA ALA A 268 3.69 -10.71 2.96
C ALA A 268 3.32 -9.87 4.18
N TYR A 269 4.09 -10.03 5.24
CA TYR A 269 3.95 -9.33 6.50
C TYR A 269 5.08 -8.33 6.70
N ILE A 270 4.85 -7.32 7.54
CA ILE A 270 5.81 -6.27 7.85
C ILE A 270 7.14 -6.86 8.33
N MET A 271 8.24 -6.22 7.97
CA MET A 271 9.57 -6.55 8.47
C MET A 271 9.96 -5.60 9.60
N ASN A 272 10.49 -6.16 10.68
CA ASN A 272 11.12 -5.40 11.75
C ASN A 272 12.60 -5.75 11.81
N LYS A 273 13.49 -4.75 11.68
CA LYS A 273 14.96 -4.92 11.72
C LYS A 273 15.48 -6.09 10.84
N GLY A 274 14.92 -6.25 9.65
CA GLY A 274 15.31 -7.31 8.72
C GLY A 274 14.66 -8.69 8.98
N GLN A 275 13.78 -8.81 9.97
CA GLN A 275 13.03 -10.03 10.29
C GLN A 275 11.58 -9.90 9.87
N ARG A 276 11.02 -10.96 9.29
CA ARG A 276 9.59 -11.06 9.00
C ARG A 276 8.80 -11.21 10.29
N CYS A 277 7.82 -10.36 10.51
CA CYS A 277 6.85 -10.55 11.59
C CYS A 277 5.74 -11.53 11.18
N LEU A 278 5.08 -12.11 12.16
CA LEU A 278 3.90 -12.95 11.98
C LEU A 278 2.69 -12.29 12.65
N PRO A 279 1.46 -12.63 12.25
CA PRO A 279 0.26 -12.15 12.93
C PRO A 279 0.30 -12.48 14.41
N GLY A 280 -0.05 -11.52 15.25
CA GLY A 280 -0.15 -11.73 16.69
C GLY A 280 -1.14 -12.83 17.03
N LYS A 281 -0.78 -13.69 17.97
CA LYS A 281 -1.66 -14.77 18.43
C LYS A 281 -2.85 -14.20 19.21
N ILE A 282 -4.03 -14.70 18.95
CA ILE A 282 -5.25 -14.30 19.68
C ILE A 282 -5.19 -14.74 21.16
N SER A 283 -4.41 -15.76 21.47
CA SER A 283 -4.17 -16.21 22.86
C SER A 283 -3.34 -15.27 23.71
N LEU A 284 -2.68 -14.26 23.09
CA LEU A 284 -1.88 -13.29 23.83
C LEU A 284 -2.77 -12.30 24.58
N GLN A 285 -2.60 -12.25 25.89
CA GLN A 285 -3.35 -11.37 26.76
C GLN A 285 -2.43 -10.53 27.65
N LYS A 286 -2.93 -9.38 28.03
CA LYS A 286 -2.28 -8.45 28.99
C LYS A 286 -3.17 -8.23 30.20
N VAL A 287 -2.57 -7.82 31.29
CA VAL A 287 -3.34 -7.37 32.46
C VAL A 287 -4.15 -6.13 32.07
N LYS A 288 -5.43 -6.10 32.43
CA LYS A 288 -6.27 -4.94 32.19
C LYS A 288 -5.65 -3.70 32.81
N ASP A 289 -5.73 -2.58 32.10
CA ASP A 289 -5.21 -1.27 32.49
C ASP A 289 -3.69 -1.20 32.72
N GLN A 290 -2.95 -2.27 32.37
CA GLN A 290 -1.48 -2.23 32.37
C GLN A 290 -0.98 -1.21 31.34
N ARG A 291 -0.01 -0.37 31.76
CA ARG A 291 0.72 0.56 30.90
C ARG A 291 2.10 0.00 30.56
N TYR A 292 2.71 0.54 29.52
CA TYR A 292 4.12 0.29 29.24
C TYR A 292 4.98 0.81 30.41
N ASP A 293 6.05 0.08 30.73
CA ASP A 293 7.05 0.54 31.69
C ASP A 293 7.95 1.64 31.10
N SER A 294 8.93 2.12 31.86
CA SER A 294 9.90 3.14 31.42
C SER A 294 10.72 2.75 30.19
N ASP A 295 10.86 1.45 29.94
CA ASP A 295 11.60 0.89 28.81
C ASP A 295 10.70 0.62 27.61
N GLY A 296 9.43 0.98 27.67
CA GLY A 296 8.44 0.71 26.62
C GLY A 296 8.03 -0.78 26.54
N LYS A 297 8.19 -1.55 27.63
CA LYS A 297 7.81 -2.96 27.70
C LYS A 297 6.49 -3.17 28.43
N MET A 298 5.83 -4.26 28.08
CA MET A 298 4.58 -4.70 28.70
C MET A 298 4.61 -6.21 28.90
N VAL A 299 4.11 -6.68 30.03
CA VAL A 299 3.97 -8.12 30.29
C VAL A 299 2.77 -8.68 29.52
N ILE A 300 3.04 -9.63 28.65
CA ILE A 300 2.03 -10.33 27.84
C ILE A 300 2.14 -11.83 28.15
N LEU A 301 1.00 -12.46 28.42
CA LEU A 301 0.90 -13.87 28.72
C LEU A 301 0.24 -14.59 27.54
N ASP A 302 0.81 -15.73 27.13
CA ASP A 302 0.20 -16.60 26.13
C ASP A 302 -0.70 -17.62 26.85
N MET A 303 -2.00 -17.45 26.73
CA MET A 303 -3.01 -18.29 27.39
C MET A 303 -3.03 -19.73 26.87
N GLN A 304 -2.33 -20.03 25.78
CA GLN A 304 -2.11 -21.41 25.34
C GLN A 304 -1.32 -22.26 26.35
N TYR A 305 -0.51 -21.62 27.18
CA TYR A 305 0.33 -22.28 28.19
C TYR A 305 -0.26 -22.22 29.58
N GLU A 306 -1.52 -21.78 29.72
CA GLU A 306 -2.26 -21.72 31.01
C GLU A 306 -1.48 -21.04 32.13
N PRO A 307 -0.94 -19.82 31.88
CA PRO A 307 -0.12 -19.15 32.87
C PRO A 307 -0.93 -18.80 34.11
N ASP A 308 -0.32 -18.84 35.29
CA ASP A 308 -0.94 -18.35 36.51
C ASP A 308 -1.19 -16.84 36.39
N THR A 309 -2.44 -16.46 36.34
CA THR A 309 -2.89 -15.07 36.28
C THR A 309 -3.20 -14.49 37.67
N GLY A 310 -3.28 -15.35 38.68
CA GLY A 310 -3.77 -14.96 40.02
C GLY A 310 -5.17 -14.30 39.92
N ASP A 311 -5.40 -13.28 40.75
CA ASP A 311 -6.66 -12.52 40.72
C ASP A 311 -6.69 -11.39 39.68
N ARG A 312 -5.74 -11.36 38.73
CA ARG A 312 -5.62 -10.30 37.73
C ARG A 312 -6.63 -10.46 36.61
N GLN A 313 -7.36 -9.41 36.30
CA GLN A 313 -8.23 -9.38 35.12
C GLN A 313 -7.38 -9.26 33.83
N MET A 314 -7.55 -10.22 32.93
CA MET A 314 -6.85 -10.27 31.67
C MET A 314 -7.71 -9.70 30.53
N THR A 315 -7.08 -9.09 29.53
CA THR A 315 -7.71 -8.61 28.30
C THR A 315 -6.85 -8.99 27.08
N PRO A 316 -7.45 -9.18 25.88
CA PRO A 316 -6.68 -9.43 24.66
C PRO A 316 -5.62 -8.35 24.44
N ALA A 317 -4.41 -8.76 24.10
CA ALA A 317 -3.30 -7.83 23.82
C ALA A 317 -3.49 -7.09 22.50
N ASN A 318 -4.24 -7.67 21.53
CA ASN A 318 -4.57 -7.12 20.22
C ASN A 318 -3.32 -6.67 19.44
N LEU A 319 -2.32 -7.53 19.38
CA LEU A 319 -1.08 -7.27 18.65
C LEU A 319 -1.27 -7.58 17.17
N ASP A 320 -0.97 -6.62 16.29
CA ASP A 320 -1.09 -6.81 14.85
C ASP A 320 -0.04 -7.80 14.35
N PHE A 321 1.24 -7.52 14.59
CA PHE A 321 2.36 -8.37 14.17
C PHE A 321 3.43 -8.43 15.25
N VAL A 322 4.09 -9.59 15.33
CA VAL A 322 5.14 -9.85 16.31
C VAL A 322 6.30 -10.58 15.60
N ASP A 323 7.52 -10.15 15.84
CA ASP A 323 8.70 -10.86 15.33
C ASP A 323 9.04 -12.07 16.22
N LYS A 324 10.07 -12.83 15.81
CA LYS A 324 10.50 -14.04 16.56
C LYS A 324 11.02 -13.73 17.97
N ASP A 325 11.46 -12.51 18.23
CA ASP A 325 12.02 -12.05 19.51
C ASP A 325 10.94 -11.43 20.41
N GLY A 326 9.66 -11.47 19.98
CA GLY A 326 8.51 -10.94 20.71
C GLY A 326 8.33 -9.42 20.58
N VAL A 327 9.04 -8.77 19.64
CA VAL A 327 8.91 -7.34 19.41
C VAL A 327 7.70 -7.08 18.52
N VAL A 328 6.82 -6.19 18.97
CA VAL A 328 5.62 -5.79 18.24
C VAL A 328 6.00 -4.86 17.08
N ALA A 329 5.39 -5.07 15.94
CA ALA A 329 5.53 -4.23 14.77
C ALA A 329 4.15 -3.82 14.25
N ASP A 330 3.94 -2.53 14.14
CA ASP A 330 2.72 -1.96 13.57
C ASP A 330 2.96 -1.50 12.14
N VAL A 331 1.94 -1.65 11.30
CA VAL A 331 1.95 -1.13 9.93
C VAL A 331 1.42 0.29 9.95
N ILE A 332 2.24 1.21 9.48
CA ILE A 332 1.87 2.61 9.38
C ILE A 332 0.90 2.78 8.22
N THR A 333 -0.26 3.33 8.49
CA THR A 333 -1.29 3.63 7.49
C THR A 333 -1.58 5.12 7.47
N GLU A 334 -2.03 5.59 6.31
CA GLU A 334 -2.42 6.99 6.10
C GLU A 334 -3.79 7.07 5.43
N ILE A 335 -4.50 8.18 5.65
CA ILE A 335 -5.76 8.48 4.97
C ILE A 335 -5.53 9.66 4.05
N SER A 336 -5.83 9.50 2.78
CA SER A 336 -5.78 10.56 1.79
C SER A 336 -7.17 11.00 1.36
N TYR A 337 -7.36 12.31 1.22
CA TYR A 337 -8.61 12.93 0.83
C TYR A 337 -8.61 13.23 -0.67
N HIS A 338 -9.69 12.89 -1.34
CA HIS A 338 -9.82 13.04 -2.77
C HIS A 338 -11.09 13.80 -3.12
N HIS A 339 -10.96 14.72 -4.05
CA HIS A 339 -12.06 15.52 -4.57
C HIS A 339 -12.13 15.38 -6.10
N GLN A 340 -13.27 14.96 -6.60
CA GLN A 340 -13.59 14.98 -8.02
C GLN A 340 -14.37 16.26 -8.33
N ARG A 341 -13.87 17.06 -9.27
CA ARG A 341 -14.55 18.28 -9.70
C ARG A 341 -15.71 17.97 -10.64
N PRO A 342 -16.76 18.80 -10.65
CA PRO A 342 -17.81 18.74 -11.67
C PRO A 342 -17.25 18.87 -13.09
N VAL A 343 -17.97 18.33 -14.06
CA VAL A 343 -17.53 18.34 -15.46
C VAL A 343 -17.49 19.77 -16.04
N ASP A 344 -18.41 20.61 -15.64
CA ASP A 344 -18.55 22.01 -16.11
C ASP A 344 -17.53 22.96 -15.49
N LYS A 345 -16.80 22.54 -14.45
CA LYS A 345 -15.78 23.34 -13.72
C LYS A 345 -16.27 24.67 -13.13
N LEU A 346 -17.55 24.99 -13.25
CA LEU A 346 -18.11 26.27 -12.78
C LEU A 346 -18.18 26.34 -11.25
N ILE A 347 -18.36 25.21 -10.59
CA ILE A 347 -18.47 25.11 -9.14
C ILE A 347 -17.11 24.74 -8.56
N GLY A 348 -16.55 25.60 -7.73
CA GLY A 348 -15.24 25.41 -7.09
C GLY A 348 -15.22 24.35 -5.98
N ARG A 349 -16.38 23.89 -5.52
CA ARG A 349 -16.54 22.91 -4.42
C ARG A 349 -17.43 21.76 -4.87
N ALA A 350 -17.20 20.58 -4.25
CA ALA A 350 -18.13 19.46 -4.40
C ALA A 350 -19.43 19.80 -3.68
N THR A 351 -20.53 19.88 -4.42
CA THR A 351 -21.85 20.22 -3.87
C THR A 351 -22.77 19.01 -3.74
N GLY A 352 -22.40 17.86 -4.28
CA GLY A 352 -23.13 16.61 -4.17
C GLY A 352 -23.13 15.76 -5.45
N GLU A 353 -23.89 14.68 -5.45
CA GLU A 353 -23.94 13.71 -6.56
C GLU A 353 -24.58 14.27 -7.84
N GLU A 354 -25.44 15.26 -7.73
CA GLU A 354 -26.20 15.83 -8.86
C GLU A 354 -25.30 16.56 -9.87
N ASP A 355 -24.18 17.12 -9.42
CA ASP A 355 -23.22 17.84 -10.28
C ASP A 355 -22.04 16.96 -10.75
N GLY A 356 -22.01 15.66 -10.40
CA GLY A 356 -20.92 14.74 -10.71
C GLY A 356 -19.66 15.00 -9.90
N SER A 357 -19.72 15.84 -8.87
CA SER A 357 -18.63 16.04 -7.92
C SER A 357 -18.69 14.99 -6.80
N SER A 358 -17.53 14.60 -6.28
CA SER A 358 -17.47 13.72 -5.13
C SER A 358 -16.27 14.03 -4.25
N PHE A 359 -16.47 13.84 -2.95
CA PHE A 359 -15.40 13.86 -1.94
C PHE A 359 -15.35 12.48 -1.29
N TYR A 360 -14.15 11.87 -1.28
CA TYR A 360 -13.97 10.55 -0.69
C TYR A 360 -12.59 10.38 -0.07
N GLN A 361 -12.51 9.46 0.87
CA GLN A 361 -11.29 9.10 1.58
C GLN A 361 -10.76 7.75 1.09
N LEU A 362 -9.45 7.61 1.06
CA LEU A 362 -8.78 6.34 0.79
C LEU A 362 -7.74 6.09 1.88
N ALA A 363 -7.88 4.96 2.57
CA ALA A 363 -6.83 4.48 3.46
C ALA A 363 -5.80 3.68 2.66
N SER A 364 -4.53 3.86 2.97
CA SER A 364 -3.40 3.17 2.36
C SER A 364 -2.33 2.83 3.38
N ILE A 365 -1.55 1.79 3.10
CA ILE A 365 -0.29 1.53 3.80
C ILE A 365 0.69 2.59 3.33
N SER A 366 1.35 3.28 4.26
CA SER A 366 2.31 4.34 3.94
C SER A 366 3.56 3.81 3.24
N ALA A 367 4.19 4.64 2.41
CA ALA A 367 5.44 4.32 1.73
C ALA A 367 6.59 4.06 2.72
N GLY A 368 7.71 3.54 2.23
CA GLY A 368 8.94 3.33 3.01
C GLY A 368 8.97 2.06 3.87
N GLN A 369 7.91 1.28 3.91
CA GLN A 369 7.82 0.05 4.68
C GLN A 369 8.19 -1.19 3.86
N ASP A 370 8.79 -2.17 4.52
CA ASP A 370 9.23 -3.44 3.95
C ASP A 370 8.31 -4.59 4.38
N PHE A 371 7.92 -5.43 3.43
CA PHE A 371 7.12 -6.62 3.65
C PHE A 371 7.82 -7.85 3.10
N TYR A 372 7.66 -8.99 3.77
CA TYR A 372 8.30 -10.24 3.39
C TYR A 372 7.31 -11.40 3.35
N GLY A 373 7.42 -12.24 2.34
CA GLY A 373 6.59 -13.44 2.16
C GLY A 373 7.37 -14.56 1.47
N TYR A 374 6.68 -15.69 1.23
CA TYR A 374 7.26 -16.87 0.61
C TYR A 374 6.43 -17.34 -0.58
N ILE A 375 7.11 -17.89 -1.56
CA ILE A 375 6.53 -18.62 -2.69
C ILE A 375 7.03 -20.05 -2.61
N TYR A 376 6.11 -21.01 -2.62
CA TYR A 376 6.41 -22.42 -2.74
C TYR A 376 6.16 -22.82 -4.19
N ALA A 377 7.20 -23.32 -4.86
CA ALA A 377 7.18 -23.58 -6.29
C ALA A 377 8.09 -24.76 -6.66
N ASN A 378 7.73 -25.49 -7.70
CA ASN A 378 8.67 -26.41 -8.34
C ASN A 378 9.72 -25.66 -9.17
N LYS A 379 10.75 -26.37 -9.65
CA LYS A 379 11.87 -25.77 -10.37
C LYS A 379 11.40 -25.01 -11.62
N VAL A 380 10.51 -25.60 -12.40
CA VAL A 380 10.00 -25.01 -13.67
C VAL A 380 9.24 -23.71 -13.41
N GLN A 381 8.38 -23.72 -12.39
CA GLN A 381 7.63 -22.53 -11.97
C GLN A 381 8.56 -21.43 -11.48
N ALA A 382 9.53 -21.78 -10.64
CA ALA A 382 10.50 -20.84 -10.09
C ALA A 382 11.33 -20.17 -11.21
N GLU A 383 11.85 -20.93 -12.16
CA GLU A 383 12.58 -20.40 -13.32
C GLU A 383 11.71 -19.46 -14.18
N ALA A 384 10.47 -19.86 -14.45
CA ALA A 384 9.54 -19.04 -15.22
C ALA A 384 9.20 -17.71 -14.53
N LEU A 385 9.02 -17.72 -13.19
CA LEU A 385 8.78 -16.52 -12.41
C LEU A 385 10.00 -15.59 -12.42
N MET A 386 11.21 -16.12 -12.25
CA MET A 386 12.45 -15.34 -12.30
C MET A 386 12.61 -14.68 -13.68
N ASP A 387 12.42 -15.43 -14.78
CA ASP A 387 12.53 -14.91 -16.13
C ASP A 387 11.47 -13.82 -16.43
N ALA A 388 10.25 -14.02 -15.97
CA ALA A 388 9.17 -13.06 -16.15
C ALA A 388 9.45 -11.75 -15.38
N MET A 389 9.96 -11.84 -14.17
CA MET A 389 10.27 -10.67 -13.34
C MET A 389 11.51 -9.94 -13.84
N ALA A 390 12.54 -10.62 -14.32
CA ALA A 390 13.74 -10.00 -14.88
C ALA A 390 13.46 -9.08 -16.08
N GLY A 391 12.39 -9.35 -16.83
CA GLY A 391 11.94 -8.53 -17.96
C GLY A 391 10.96 -7.41 -17.62
N THR A 392 10.53 -7.29 -16.35
CA THR A 392 9.60 -6.25 -15.92
C THR A 392 10.34 -4.96 -15.56
N GLY A 393 9.72 -3.82 -15.92
CA GLY A 393 10.16 -2.50 -15.45
C GLY A 393 9.62 -2.19 -14.05
N ASN A 394 9.16 -0.95 -13.85
CA ASN A 394 8.54 -0.56 -12.58
C ASN A 394 7.35 -1.44 -12.22
N VAL A 395 7.36 -1.95 -11.02
CA VAL A 395 6.35 -2.89 -10.50
C VAL A 395 5.31 -2.12 -9.70
N ARG A 396 4.03 -2.40 -9.99
CA ARG A 396 2.91 -1.81 -9.26
C ARG A 396 1.87 -2.85 -8.88
N MET A 397 1.36 -2.76 -7.67
CA MET A 397 0.36 -3.69 -7.15
C MET A 397 -0.67 -2.99 -6.26
N GLY A 398 -1.75 -3.69 -5.89
CA GLY A 398 -2.83 -3.14 -5.09
C GLY A 398 -3.89 -2.41 -5.91
N TYR A 399 -4.79 -1.71 -5.22
CA TYR A 399 -5.83 -0.89 -5.82
C TYR A 399 -5.24 0.47 -6.24
N GLY A 400 -5.76 1.08 -7.31
CA GLY A 400 -5.30 2.38 -7.78
C GLY A 400 -3.90 2.39 -8.41
N LYS A 401 -3.35 1.22 -8.78
CA LYS A 401 -2.01 1.07 -9.38
C LYS A 401 -1.78 1.81 -10.70
N SER A 402 -2.83 2.32 -11.32
CA SER A 402 -2.76 3.21 -12.51
C SER A 402 -2.69 4.70 -12.13
N SER A 403 -2.68 5.01 -10.84
CA SER A 403 -2.54 6.36 -10.31
C SER A 403 -1.25 6.49 -9.49
N GLU A 404 -1.32 7.12 -8.33
CA GLU A 404 -0.19 7.36 -7.42
C GLU A 404 0.20 6.17 -6.54
N PHE A 405 -0.71 5.19 -6.38
CA PHE A 405 -0.56 4.09 -5.45
C PHE A 405 0.20 2.89 -5.99
N GLY A 406 0.79 2.12 -5.07
CA GLY A 406 1.26 0.76 -5.29
C GLY A 406 2.54 0.60 -6.09
N ALA A 407 3.36 1.64 -6.24
CA ALA A 407 4.72 1.48 -6.75
C ALA A 407 5.57 0.76 -5.70
N VAL A 408 6.21 -0.34 -6.09
CA VAL A 408 7.00 -1.17 -5.19
C VAL A 408 8.30 -1.64 -5.85
N ASP A 409 9.32 -1.85 -5.02
CA ASP A 409 10.45 -2.69 -5.39
C ASP A 409 10.16 -4.10 -4.90
N PHE A 410 10.14 -5.05 -5.83
CA PHE A 410 9.89 -6.46 -5.58
C PHE A 410 11.15 -7.26 -5.88
N VAL A 411 11.62 -8.06 -4.93
CA VAL A 411 12.85 -8.84 -5.06
C VAL A 411 12.64 -10.26 -4.56
N PHE A 412 13.07 -11.26 -5.34
CA PHE A 412 13.27 -12.61 -4.85
C PHE A 412 14.62 -12.64 -4.15
N GLU A 413 14.62 -12.84 -2.83
CA GLU A 413 15.79 -12.61 -1.99
C GLU A 413 16.49 -13.90 -1.59
N THR A 414 15.72 -14.93 -1.22
CA THR A 414 16.26 -16.21 -0.75
C THR A 414 15.64 -17.39 -1.48
N VAL A 415 16.36 -18.49 -1.54
CA VAL A 415 15.84 -19.79 -1.95
C VAL A 415 16.31 -20.87 -0.98
N GLU A 416 15.36 -21.62 -0.44
CA GLU A 416 15.58 -22.75 0.43
C GLU A 416 15.00 -23.99 -0.26
N LYS A 417 15.75 -25.09 -0.21
CA LYS A 417 15.23 -26.40 -0.64
C LYS A 417 14.29 -26.92 0.44
N ILE A 418 13.09 -27.29 0.05
CA ILE A 418 12.18 -27.94 0.99
C ILE A 418 12.66 -29.38 1.17
N GLN A 419 13.23 -29.66 2.32
CA GLN A 419 13.53 -31.02 2.74
C GLN A 419 12.34 -31.52 3.56
N LYS A 420 11.87 -32.73 3.26
CA LYS A 420 10.88 -33.39 4.12
C LYS A 420 11.56 -33.76 5.43
N GLU A 421 11.50 -32.89 6.41
CA GLU A 421 11.84 -33.23 7.79
C GLU A 421 10.59 -33.82 8.43
N THR A 422 10.68 -35.08 8.83
CA THR A 422 9.62 -35.74 9.61
C THR A 422 9.89 -35.46 11.07
N VAL A 423 9.13 -34.56 11.66
CA VAL A 423 9.17 -34.31 13.11
C VAL A 423 8.04 -35.12 13.75
N ILE A 424 8.39 -35.92 14.73
CA ILE A 424 7.44 -36.72 15.51
C ILE A 424 7.08 -35.94 16.76
N LEU A 425 5.83 -35.52 16.87
CA LEU A 425 5.28 -34.80 18.01
C LEU A 425 3.98 -35.46 18.46
N HIS A 426 3.72 -35.50 19.76
CA HIS A 426 2.41 -35.84 20.31
C HIS A 426 1.55 -34.61 20.58
N ASP A 427 2.20 -33.50 20.91
CA ASP A 427 1.57 -32.23 21.23
C ASP A 427 2.18 -31.11 20.40
N ALA A 428 1.36 -30.24 19.87
CA ALA A 428 1.79 -29.05 19.14
C ALA A 428 0.84 -27.89 19.36
N VAL A 429 1.38 -26.68 19.44
CA VAL A 429 0.60 -25.43 19.38
C VAL A 429 0.65 -24.90 17.95
N ILE A 430 -0.50 -24.85 17.30
CA ILE A 430 -0.64 -24.35 15.93
C ILE A 430 -1.14 -22.93 15.96
N THR A 431 -0.53 -22.07 15.15
CA THR A 431 -1.00 -20.69 14.91
C THR A 431 -1.21 -20.49 13.42
N LEU A 432 -2.39 -20.00 13.04
CA LEU A 432 -2.69 -19.69 11.64
C LEU A 432 -1.92 -18.44 11.20
N ALA A 433 -0.99 -18.63 10.27
CA ALA A 433 -0.25 -17.52 9.65
C ALA A 433 -1.06 -16.80 8.55
N SER A 434 -2.16 -17.38 8.07
CA SER A 434 -3.07 -16.79 7.10
C SER A 434 -4.51 -17.24 7.39
N ASP A 435 -5.46 -16.51 6.83
CA ASP A 435 -6.87 -16.88 6.91
C ASP A 435 -7.11 -18.22 6.17
N ILE A 436 -8.00 -19.06 6.70
CA ILE A 436 -8.36 -20.35 6.12
C ILE A 436 -9.87 -20.48 5.92
N ILE A 437 -10.29 -20.80 4.69
CA ILE A 437 -11.67 -21.18 4.36
C ILE A 437 -11.78 -22.69 4.49
N LEU A 438 -12.63 -23.15 5.38
CA LEU A 438 -12.92 -24.56 5.59
C LEU A 438 -14.27 -24.92 4.96
N TYR A 439 -14.44 -26.18 4.59
CA TYR A 439 -15.68 -26.70 4.03
C TYR A 439 -16.18 -27.86 4.87
N ASN A 440 -17.50 -27.93 5.05
CA ASN A 440 -18.13 -29.09 5.64
C ASN A 440 -18.23 -30.24 4.61
N GLU A 441 -18.81 -31.38 5.01
CA GLU A 441 -18.97 -32.59 4.17
C GLU A 441 -19.81 -32.34 2.92
N ASN A 442 -20.66 -31.30 2.93
CA ASN A 442 -21.50 -30.91 1.81
C ASN A 442 -20.83 -29.83 0.91
N GLY A 443 -19.58 -29.52 1.14
CA GLY A 443 -18.86 -28.49 0.39
C GLY A 443 -19.31 -27.04 0.72
N ILE A 444 -19.99 -26.80 1.85
CA ILE A 444 -20.43 -25.48 2.28
C ILE A 444 -19.35 -24.86 3.17
N PRO A 445 -18.95 -23.61 2.94
CA PRO A 445 -18.00 -22.91 3.78
C PRO A 445 -18.47 -22.85 5.24
N THR A 446 -17.57 -23.18 6.17
CA THR A 446 -17.87 -23.26 7.60
C THR A 446 -16.68 -22.78 8.45
N THR A 447 -16.93 -22.42 9.69
CA THR A 447 -15.91 -22.10 10.70
C THR A 447 -15.92 -23.06 11.87
N GLU A 448 -16.58 -24.20 11.72
CA GLU A 448 -16.68 -25.22 12.78
C GLU A 448 -15.33 -25.90 13.04
N ILE A 449 -15.02 -26.14 14.32
CA ILE A 449 -13.80 -26.83 14.75
C ILE A 449 -13.73 -28.26 14.16
N GLY A 450 -14.88 -28.94 14.00
CA GLY A 450 -14.92 -30.24 13.36
C GLY A 450 -14.43 -30.24 11.92
N ALA A 451 -14.68 -29.18 11.15
CA ALA A 451 -14.14 -29.02 9.80
C ALA A 451 -12.64 -28.76 9.82
N LEU A 452 -12.15 -27.97 10.78
CA LEU A 452 -10.72 -27.74 11.00
C LEU A 452 -10.01 -29.06 11.35
N LYS A 453 -10.59 -29.85 12.24
CA LYS A 453 -10.05 -31.18 12.61
C LYS A 453 -9.90 -32.05 11.37
N ARG A 454 -10.96 -32.25 10.57
CA ARG A 454 -10.92 -33.04 9.34
C ARG A 454 -9.87 -32.55 8.34
N TYR A 455 -9.75 -31.23 8.19
CA TYR A 455 -8.73 -30.62 7.32
C TYR A 455 -7.31 -30.99 7.78
N LEU A 456 -7.05 -30.91 9.08
CA LEU A 456 -5.75 -31.23 9.66
C LEU A 456 -5.46 -32.73 9.61
N GLU A 457 -6.44 -33.59 9.89
CA GLU A 457 -6.35 -35.04 9.77
C GLU A 457 -5.96 -35.47 8.34
N ASN A 458 -6.58 -34.86 7.33
CA ASN A 458 -6.22 -35.11 5.93
C ASN A 458 -4.82 -34.59 5.55
N MET A 459 -4.38 -33.48 6.13
CA MET A 459 -3.04 -32.95 5.86
C MET A 459 -1.92 -33.75 6.52
N THR A 460 -2.16 -34.24 7.73
CA THR A 460 -1.16 -35.01 8.53
C THR A 460 -1.24 -36.48 8.36
N GLU A 461 -2.28 -36.98 7.66
CA GLU A 461 -2.63 -38.42 7.56
C GLU A 461 -2.80 -39.09 8.94
N THR A 462 -3.18 -38.30 9.96
CA THR A 462 -3.37 -38.72 11.35
C THR A 462 -4.82 -38.52 11.73
N PHE A 463 -5.52 -39.58 12.14
CA PHE A 463 -6.98 -39.61 12.31
C PHE A 463 -7.47 -39.58 13.77
N ASP A 464 -6.55 -39.46 14.71
CA ASP A 464 -6.82 -39.38 16.16
C ASP A 464 -6.53 -38.02 16.75
N LEU A 465 -6.60 -36.96 15.92
CA LEU A 465 -6.32 -35.58 16.35
C LEU A 465 -7.36 -35.07 17.34
N GLU A 466 -6.90 -34.51 18.42
CA GLU A 466 -7.72 -33.75 19.35
C GLU A 466 -7.30 -32.26 19.31
N ILE A 467 -8.30 -31.37 19.16
CA ILE A 467 -8.10 -29.91 19.21
C ILE A 467 -8.57 -29.41 20.56
N THR A 468 -7.64 -28.82 21.31
CA THR A 468 -7.93 -28.23 22.62
C THR A 468 -7.51 -26.78 22.69
N HIS A 469 -8.01 -26.02 23.66
CA HIS A 469 -7.68 -24.61 23.91
C HIS A 469 -7.77 -23.72 22.66
N PRO A 470 -8.90 -23.72 21.92
CA PRO A 470 -9.04 -22.93 20.71
C PRO A 470 -9.25 -21.45 21.04
N PHE A 471 -8.34 -20.60 20.58
CA PHE A 471 -8.47 -19.13 20.52
C PHE A 471 -8.65 -18.77 19.06
N LEU A 472 -9.88 -18.52 18.62
CA LEU A 472 -10.20 -18.35 17.20
C LEU A 472 -10.65 -16.94 16.89
N ASN A 473 -10.14 -16.43 15.77
CA ASN A 473 -10.60 -15.21 15.14
C ASN A 473 -11.47 -15.56 13.92
N PHE A 474 -12.60 -14.88 13.77
CA PHE A 474 -13.51 -15.09 12.64
C PHE A 474 -13.45 -13.87 11.73
N VAL A 475 -13.18 -14.14 10.46
CA VAL A 475 -13.03 -13.09 9.44
C VAL A 475 -13.89 -13.40 8.22
N THR A 476 -14.16 -12.37 7.43
CA THR A 476 -14.88 -12.48 6.16
C THR A 476 -13.91 -12.30 5.02
N ILE A 477 -13.80 -13.30 4.16
CA ILE A 477 -12.95 -13.29 2.96
C ILE A 477 -13.81 -13.06 1.73
N GLY A 478 -13.40 -12.14 0.89
CA GLY A 478 -14.04 -11.84 -0.39
C GLY A 478 -13.05 -11.12 -1.31
N GLY A 479 -13.56 -10.27 -2.16
CA GLY A 479 -12.73 -9.46 -3.04
C GLY A 479 -13.37 -9.18 -4.38
N PHE A 480 -12.55 -8.75 -5.34
CA PHE A 480 -12.98 -8.42 -6.68
C PHE A 480 -12.08 -9.12 -7.71
N ASN A 481 -12.70 -9.79 -8.67
CA ASN A 481 -11.98 -10.37 -9.79
C ASN A 481 -11.98 -9.35 -10.95
N VAL A 482 -10.81 -8.77 -11.20
CA VAL A 482 -10.63 -7.72 -12.23
C VAL A 482 -10.85 -8.26 -13.63
N SER A 483 -10.46 -9.51 -13.91
CA SER A 483 -10.62 -10.13 -15.24
C SER A 483 -12.09 -10.39 -15.58
N TRP A 484 -12.89 -10.79 -14.60
CA TRP A 484 -14.32 -11.02 -14.76
C TRP A 484 -15.18 -9.79 -14.47
N ASN A 485 -14.57 -8.71 -13.96
CA ASN A 485 -15.25 -7.49 -13.52
C ASN A 485 -16.41 -7.79 -12.54
N ARG A 486 -16.19 -8.72 -11.60
CA ARG A 486 -17.21 -9.17 -10.63
C ARG A 486 -16.64 -9.29 -9.23
N ARG A 487 -17.50 -9.08 -8.24
CA ARG A 487 -17.17 -9.41 -6.85
C ARG A 487 -17.03 -10.92 -6.70
N LYS A 488 -16.03 -11.34 -5.93
CA LYS A 488 -15.91 -12.74 -5.51
C LYS A 488 -17.00 -13.07 -4.47
N PRO A 489 -17.42 -14.31 -4.34
CA PRO A 489 -18.26 -14.73 -3.22
C PRO A 489 -17.59 -14.36 -1.89
N ILE A 490 -18.43 -14.11 -0.89
CA ILE A 490 -18.00 -13.76 0.46
C ILE A 490 -18.13 -15.01 1.32
N PHE A 491 -17.04 -15.38 2.01
CA PHE A 491 -16.99 -16.56 2.87
C PHE A 491 -16.56 -16.16 4.28
N ASN A 492 -17.15 -16.81 5.27
CA ASN A 492 -16.63 -16.78 6.63
C ASN A 492 -15.45 -17.75 6.73
N ALA A 493 -14.41 -17.34 7.46
CA ALA A 493 -13.15 -18.07 7.56
C ALA A 493 -12.59 -17.93 8.99
N LEU A 494 -11.69 -18.85 9.35
CA LEU A 494 -10.85 -18.66 10.51
C LEU A 494 -9.71 -17.70 10.14
N GLY A 495 -9.55 -16.67 10.94
CA GLY A 495 -8.58 -15.61 10.66
C GLY A 495 -7.17 -15.94 11.14
N LYS A 496 -6.20 -15.30 10.50
CA LYS A 496 -4.81 -15.30 10.94
C LYS A 496 -4.69 -14.93 12.41
N GLY A 497 -3.69 -15.49 13.10
CA GLY A 497 -3.50 -15.33 14.55
C GLY A 497 -4.34 -16.27 15.40
N SER A 498 -5.33 -16.98 14.82
CA SER A 498 -6.01 -18.07 15.53
C SER A 498 -5.02 -19.14 15.95
N THR A 499 -5.13 -19.61 17.18
CA THR A 499 -4.22 -20.63 17.75
C THR A 499 -4.98 -21.67 18.56
N PHE A 500 -4.47 -22.89 18.57
CA PHE A 500 -5.04 -24.03 19.27
C PHE A 500 -3.96 -25.09 19.53
N ARG A 501 -4.22 -25.99 20.48
CA ARG A 501 -3.38 -27.16 20.69
C ARG A 501 -3.89 -28.34 19.88
N LEU A 502 -2.95 -29.09 19.29
CA LEU A 502 -3.19 -30.41 18.73
C LEU A 502 -2.57 -31.45 19.62
N HIS A 503 -3.29 -32.51 19.87
CA HIS A 503 -2.82 -33.71 20.53
C HIS A 503 -3.13 -34.94 19.65
N SER A 504 -2.22 -35.94 19.64
CA SER A 504 -2.40 -37.21 18.99
C SER A 504 -1.69 -38.30 19.76
N GLU A 505 -2.39 -39.43 20.02
CA GLU A 505 -1.78 -40.61 20.63
C GLU A 505 -0.83 -41.32 19.68
N SER A 506 -1.12 -41.28 18.38
CA SER A 506 -0.41 -42.03 17.33
C SER A 506 0.75 -41.31 16.69
N CYS A 507 1.14 -40.16 17.10
CA CYS A 507 2.15 -39.25 16.52
C CYS A 507 1.66 -38.32 15.40
N LEU A 508 1.97 -37.04 15.53
CA LEU A 508 1.84 -36.05 14.47
C LEU A 508 3.04 -36.16 13.54
N LEU A 509 2.80 -36.58 12.29
CA LEU A 509 3.79 -36.50 11.23
C LEU A 509 3.74 -35.12 10.59
N TYR A 510 4.67 -34.25 10.92
CA TYR A 510 4.81 -32.96 10.23
C TYR A 510 5.89 -33.09 9.14
N THR A 511 5.48 -32.86 7.88
CA THR A 511 6.42 -32.72 6.76
C THR A 511 6.44 -31.25 6.35
N SER A 512 7.53 -30.56 6.65
CA SER A 512 7.76 -29.17 6.23
C SER A 512 7.93 -29.03 4.71
#